data_8d89312f3012bb4fd15802b66164afde
#
_entry.id   8d89312f3012bb4fd15802b66164afde
#
_cell.length_a   1.000
_cell.length_b   1.000
_cell.length_c   1.000
_cell.angle_alpha   90.00
_cell.angle_beta   90.00
_cell.angle_gamma   90.00
#
_symmetry.space_group_name_H-M   'P 1'
#
loop_
_entity.id
_entity.type
_entity.pdbx_description
1 polymer ?
#
loop_
_entity_poly.entity_id
_entity_poly.type
_entity_poly.pdbx_seq_one_letter_code
_entity_poly.pdbx_strand_id
1 'polypeptide(L)'
;PRPYQQPHPPVWISANSVPSARPIAQRGHVLGTVMTGYKAKDLFDEYRRAWADSGRKGPVPLDRLCYAGFVGVGHTRADGNRRGDMVMDYLRTNAIVGEAFKNPAGFIPALPAAQMVKKTGKMMFMSHDLFAKDGRNLGSFSDADLQCSIDGGLMFTGTPDDVYGQMVDFYETVGGFGHFLMMAQAGRMSYKDTAENITLFATEVLPRLKDYTHSRAKSLGVPL
;
A
#
# COMPACT_ATOMS: atom_id res chain seq x y z
N PRO A 1 21.81 20.28 12.91
CA PRO A 1 22.76 19.55 12.06
C PRO A 1 22.33 19.66 10.58
N ARG A 2 23.34 19.71 9.69
CA ARG A 2 23.08 19.68 8.24
C ARG A 2 23.19 18.25 7.75
N PRO A 3 22.35 17.81 6.76
CA PRO A 3 22.52 16.50 6.13
C PRO A 3 23.90 16.38 5.46
N TYR A 4 24.48 15.18 5.51
CA TYR A 4 25.70 14.88 4.75
C TYR A 4 25.40 14.87 3.24
N GLN A 5 24.27 14.30 2.87
CA GLN A 5 23.76 14.27 1.48
C GLN A 5 23.26 15.65 1.05
N GLN A 6 23.61 16.09 -0.15
CA GLN A 6 23.18 17.39 -0.68
C GLN A 6 22.18 17.20 -1.81
N PRO A 7 21.07 17.95 -1.86
CA PRO A 7 20.65 18.96 -0.86
C PRO A 7 20.16 18.34 0.47
N HIS A 8 19.70 17.11 0.45
CA HIS A 8 19.25 16.27 1.59
C HIS A 8 18.91 14.85 1.06
N PRO A 9 18.79 13.85 1.92
CA PRO A 9 18.23 12.54 1.52
C PRO A 9 16.84 12.66 0.91
N PRO A 10 16.42 11.70 0.05
CA PRO A 10 15.04 11.67 -0.45
C PRO A 10 14.04 11.72 0.69
N VAL A 11 13.04 12.61 0.57
CA VAL A 11 11.98 12.75 1.58
C VAL A 11 10.80 11.89 1.17
N TRP A 12 10.36 11.03 2.08
CA TRP A 12 9.22 10.16 1.92
C TRP A 12 8.08 10.61 2.81
N ILE A 13 6.89 10.75 2.27
CA ILE A 13 5.69 11.16 3.01
C ILE A 13 4.59 10.14 2.81
N SER A 14 4.12 9.57 3.91
CA SER A 14 2.96 8.67 3.89
C SER A 14 1.66 9.47 3.84
N ALA A 15 0.78 9.12 2.92
CA ALA A 15 -0.54 9.72 2.81
C ALA A 15 -1.55 8.74 2.20
N ASN A 16 -2.79 8.80 2.70
CA ASN A 16 -3.90 7.94 2.27
C ASN A 16 -5.12 8.75 1.78
N SER A 17 -4.99 10.08 1.70
CA SER A 17 -6.06 10.94 1.17
C SER A 17 -5.63 11.65 -0.11
N VAL A 18 -6.53 11.75 -1.08
CA VAL A 18 -6.25 12.37 -2.38
C VAL A 18 -5.71 13.80 -2.23
N PRO A 19 -6.30 14.69 -1.38
CA PRO A 19 -5.77 16.05 -1.23
C PRO A 19 -4.33 16.12 -0.72
N SER A 20 -3.87 15.11 0.03
CA SER A 20 -2.51 15.06 0.56
C SER A 20 -1.44 14.79 -0.51
N ALA A 21 -1.81 14.19 -1.64
CA ALA A 21 -0.87 13.89 -2.73
C ALA A 21 -0.33 15.16 -3.40
N ARG A 22 -1.16 16.20 -3.53
CA ARG A 22 -0.79 17.46 -4.21
C ARG A 22 0.43 18.16 -3.59
N PRO A 23 0.47 18.52 -2.30
CA PRO A 23 1.63 19.20 -1.71
C PRO A 23 2.89 18.31 -1.70
N ILE A 24 2.74 16.99 -1.69
CA ILE A 24 3.87 16.04 -1.77
C ILE A 24 4.50 16.12 -3.17
N ALA A 25 3.67 16.05 -4.21
CA ALA A 25 4.10 16.16 -5.61
C ALA A 25 4.75 17.51 -5.90
N GLN A 26 4.15 18.62 -5.46
CA GLN A 26 4.68 19.97 -5.64
C GLN A 26 6.09 20.14 -5.09
N ARG A 27 6.43 19.43 -4.00
CA ARG A 27 7.76 19.44 -3.41
C ARG A 27 8.71 18.42 -4.04
N GLY A 28 8.21 17.50 -4.87
CA GLY A 28 9.00 16.43 -5.47
C GLY A 28 9.37 15.31 -4.49
N HIS A 29 8.63 15.21 -3.38
CA HIS A 29 8.83 14.15 -2.39
C HIS A 29 8.24 12.83 -2.86
N VAL A 30 8.72 11.71 -2.31
CA VAL A 30 8.12 10.39 -2.57
C VAL A 30 6.81 10.26 -1.83
N LEU A 31 5.75 9.91 -2.54
CA LEU A 31 4.45 9.57 -1.95
C LEU A 31 4.42 8.08 -1.65
N GLY A 32 4.30 7.72 -0.37
CA GLY A 32 4.01 6.36 0.09
C GLY A 32 2.57 6.22 0.55
N THR A 33 1.90 5.17 0.12
CA THR A 33 0.55 4.84 0.62
C THR A 33 0.48 3.38 1.10
N VAL A 34 -0.32 3.14 2.11
CA VAL A 34 -0.50 1.84 2.74
C VAL A 34 -1.99 1.58 3.01
N MET A 35 -2.43 0.33 2.86
CA MET A 35 -3.81 -0.10 3.15
C MET A 35 -4.90 0.64 2.33
N THR A 36 -4.54 1.22 1.20
CA THR A 36 -5.50 1.92 0.31
C THR A 36 -6.07 1.02 -0.77
N GLY A 37 -5.43 -0.13 -1.04
CA GLY A 37 -5.82 -1.02 -2.13
C GLY A 37 -5.90 -0.28 -3.46
N TYR A 38 -6.88 -0.60 -4.27
CA TYR A 38 -7.07 0.03 -5.59
C TYR A 38 -7.35 1.54 -5.53
N LYS A 39 -7.75 2.09 -4.37
CA LYS A 39 -7.83 3.55 -4.19
C LYS A 39 -6.47 4.26 -4.24
N ALA A 40 -5.36 3.54 -4.18
CA ALA A 40 -4.04 4.09 -4.49
C ALA A 40 -4.01 4.78 -5.86
N LYS A 41 -4.84 4.30 -6.81
CA LYS A 41 -4.98 4.93 -8.12
C LYS A 41 -5.32 6.41 -8.04
N ASP A 42 -6.31 6.76 -7.24
CA ASP A 42 -6.77 8.16 -7.13
C ASP A 42 -5.67 9.07 -6.54
N LEU A 43 -4.89 8.53 -5.58
CA LEU A 43 -3.77 9.24 -4.98
C LEU A 43 -2.64 9.45 -6.01
N PHE A 44 -2.30 8.40 -6.74
CA PHE A 44 -1.24 8.44 -7.74
C PHE A 44 -1.62 9.33 -8.93
N ASP A 45 -2.88 9.32 -9.34
CA ASP A 45 -3.38 10.20 -10.39
C ASP A 45 -3.36 11.67 -9.96
N GLU A 46 -3.73 11.98 -8.70
CA GLU A 46 -3.60 13.34 -8.18
C GLU A 46 -2.13 13.77 -8.08
N TYR A 47 -1.24 12.87 -7.66
CA TYR A 47 0.20 13.14 -7.65
C TYR A 47 0.72 13.50 -9.05
N ARG A 48 0.34 12.71 -10.07
CA ARG A 48 0.74 12.95 -11.47
C ARG A 48 0.23 14.29 -11.99
N ARG A 49 -1.04 14.62 -11.70
CA ARG A 49 -1.63 15.92 -12.04
C ARG A 49 -0.86 17.07 -11.39
N ALA A 50 -0.65 16.99 -10.08
CA ALA A 50 0.04 18.04 -9.34
C ALA A 50 1.53 18.19 -9.74
N TRP A 51 2.16 17.09 -10.15
CA TRP A 51 3.52 17.11 -10.71
C TRP A 51 3.56 17.93 -12.01
N ALA A 52 2.64 17.69 -12.93
CA ALA A 52 2.53 18.44 -14.18
C ALA A 52 2.21 19.92 -13.91
N ASP A 53 1.25 20.20 -13.01
CA ASP A 53 0.87 21.56 -12.62
C ASP A 53 2.05 22.36 -11.99
N SER A 54 3.04 21.70 -11.45
CA SER A 54 4.22 22.33 -10.84
C SER A 54 5.29 22.79 -11.83
N GLY A 55 5.03 22.69 -13.14
CA GLY A 55 5.92 23.10 -14.20
C GLY A 55 7.08 22.14 -14.48
N ARG A 56 7.09 20.95 -13.88
CA ARG A 56 8.10 19.93 -14.17
C ARG A 56 7.89 19.33 -15.56
N LYS A 57 9.00 19.14 -16.25
CA LYS A 57 8.98 18.52 -17.58
C LYS A 57 8.95 17.00 -17.48
N GLY A 58 8.15 16.38 -18.33
CA GLY A 58 8.06 14.92 -18.45
C GLY A 58 7.15 14.25 -17.45
N PRO A 59 6.96 12.93 -17.59
CA PRO A 59 6.16 12.13 -16.70
C PRO A 59 6.78 12.01 -15.30
N VAL A 60 5.97 11.66 -14.31
CA VAL A 60 6.43 11.36 -12.94
C VAL A 60 7.37 10.15 -12.99
N PRO A 61 8.61 10.26 -12.49
CA PRO A 61 9.46 9.09 -12.31
C PRO A 61 8.79 8.07 -11.37
N LEU A 62 8.88 6.78 -11.69
CA LEU A 62 8.24 5.74 -10.88
C LEU A 62 8.77 5.70 -9.44
N ASP A 63 10.04 6.07 -9.23
CA ASP A 63 10.67 6.17 -7.90
C ASP A 63 10.03 7.24 -6.98
N ARG A 64 9.09 8.04 -7.48
CA ARG A 64 8.31 9.00 -6.69
C ARG A 64 7.05 8.41 -6.09
N LEU A 65 6.67 7.20 -6.48
CA LEU A 65 5.47 6.54 -6.02
C LEU A 65 5.81 5.21 -5.33
N CYS A 66 5.22 5.00 -4.17
CA CYS A 66 5.41 3.81 -3.36
C CYS A 66 4.06 3.26 -2.88
N TYR A 67 3.89 1.96 -3.03
CA TYR A 67 2.78 1.23 -2.44
C TYR A 67 3.30 0.28 -1.36
N ALA A 68 2.64 0.26 -0.20
CA ALA A 68 2.89 -0.72 0.85
C ALA A 68 1.75 -1.73 0.90
N GLY A 69 2.08 -3.00 0.72
CA GLY A 69 1.12 -4.10 0.67
C GLY A 69 1.58 -5.32 1.46
N PHE A 70 0.66 -6.24 1.67
CA PHE A 70 0.86 -7.46 2.44
C PHE A 70 1.06 -8.63 1.51
N VAL A 71 1.98 -9.55 1.87
CA VAL A 71 2.35 -10.67 1.00
C VAL A 71 2.40 -11.97 1.78
N GLY A 72 1.72 -12.99 1.23
CA GLY A 72 1.77 -14.36 1.69
C GLY A 72 2.07 -15.32 0.54
N VAL A 73 3.34 -15.69 0.34
CA VAL A 73 3.76 -16.64 -0.70
C VAL A 73 4.00 -18.01 -0.09
N GLY A 74 3.49 -19.05 -0.74
CA GLY A 74 3.72 -20.45 -0.38
C GLY A 74 4.00 -21.31 -1.59
N HIS A 75 4.52 -22.53 -1.39
CA HIS A 75 4.66 -23.52 -2.47
C HIS A 75 3.32 -23.97 -3.01
N THR A 76 2.27 -23.85 -2.20
CA THR A 76 0.87 -24.07 -2.62
C THR A 76 0.03 -22.84 -2.32
N ARG A 77 -1.09 -22.69 -3.03
CA ARG A 77 -2.06 -21.63 -2.77
C ARG A 77 -2.57 -21.65 -1.33
N ALA A 78 -2.84 -22.85 -0.81
CA ALA A 78 -3.30 -23.02 0.57
C ALA A 78 -2.27 -22.50 1.60
N ASP A 79 -0.98 -22.77 1.38
CA ASP A 79 0.08 -22.31 2.28
C ASP A 79 0.30 -20.80 2.18
N GLY A 80 0.28 -20.23 0.98
CA GLY A 80 0.32 -18.78 0.77
C GLY A 80 -0.85 -18.07 1.45
N ASN A 81 -2.06 -18.58 1.27
CA ASN A 81 -3.26 -18.04 1.91
C ASN A 81 -3.21 -18.16 3.44
N ARG A 82 -2.73 -19.28 3.99
CA ARG A 82 -2.51 -19.43 5.44
C ARG A 82 -1.58 -18.34 5.99
N ARG A 83 -0.51 -17.99 5.27
CA ARG A 83 0.40 -16.90 5.65
C ARG A 83 -0.29 -15.54 5.57
N GLY A 84 -1.08 -15.33 4.53
CA GLY A 84 -1.92 -14.14 4.38
C GLY A 84 -2.91 -13.97 5.55
N ASP A 85 -3.59 -15.04 5.95
CA ASP A 85 -4.50 -15.03 7.10
C ASP A 85 -3.80 -14.66 8.41
N MET A 86 -2.56 -15.14 8.62
CA MET A 86 -1.77 -14.76 9.81
C MET A 86 -1.45 -13.25 9.81
N VAL A 87 -1.18 -12.66 8.66
CA VAL A 87 -0.96 -11.22 8.53
C VAL A 87 -2.25 -10.45 8.80
N MET A 88 -3.38 -10.90 8.25
CA MET A 88 -4.69 -10.27 8.50
C MET A 88 -5.09 -10.34 9.96
N ASP A 89 -4.86 -11.47 10.61
CA ASP A 89 -5.15 -11.67 12.03
C ASP A 89 -4.35 -10.69 12.90
N TYR A 90 -3.07 -10.49 12.58
CA TYR A 90 -2.25 -9.46 13.23
C TYR A 90 -2.83 -8.06 13.05
N LEU A 91 -3.21 -7.69 11.83
CA LEU A 91 -3.78 -6.37 11.56
C LEU A 91 -5.08 -6.14 12.32
N ARG A 92 -5.97 -7.13 12.35
CA ARG A 92 -7.23 -7.06 13.10
C ARG A 92 -6.99 -6.91 14.60
N THR A 93 -6.08 -7.69 15.17
CA THR A 93 -5.81 -7.68 16.61
C THR A 93 -5.08 -6.42 17.06
N ASN A 94 -4.17 -5.88 16.26
CA ASN A 94 -3.46 -4.63 16.57
C ASN A 94 -4.28 -3.36 16.33
N ALA A 95 -5.32 -3.43 15.50
CA ALA A 95 -6.25 -2.32 15.31
C ALA A 95 -7.16 -2.07 16.53
N ILE A 96 -7.24 -3.02 17.47
CA ILE A 96 -7.95 -2.87 18.74
C ILE A 96 -7.08 -2.06 19.70
N VAL A 97 -7.17 -0.74 19.59
CA VAL A 97 -6.54 0.15 20.58
C VAL A 97 -7.45 0.19 21.80
N GLY A 98 -6.92 -0.21 22.94
CA GLY A 98 -7.66 -0.09 24.21
C GLY A 98 -8.08 1.35 24.49
N GLU A 99 -9.18 1.54 25.24
CA GLU A 99 -9.71 2.88 25.58
C GLU A 99 -8.65 3.86 26.09
N ALA A 100 -7.69 3.36 26.88
CA ALA A 100 -6.60 4.17 27.45
C ALA A 100 -5.61 4.73 26.41
N PHE A 101 -5.60 4.17 25.20
CA PHE A 101 -4.70 4.57 24.11
C PHE A 101 -5.44 5.23 22.94
N LYS A 102 -6.73 5.51 23.11
CA LYS A 102 -7.46 6.35 22.14
C LYS A 102 -6.83 7.74 22.12
N ASN A 103 -6.81 8.35 20.95
CA ASN A 103 -6.23 9.68 20.78
C ASN A 103 -6.70 10.63 21.90
N PRO A 104 -5.79 11.26 22.64
CA PRO A 104 -6.16 12.20 23.67
C PRO A 104 -6.97 13.35 23.09
N ALA A 105 -7.83 13.94 23.91
CA ALA A 105 -8.64 15.09 23.52
C ALA A 105 -7.76 16.19 22.88
N GLY A 106 -8.13 16.67 21.70
CA GLY A 106 -7.37 17.68 20.96
C GLY A 106 -6.30 17.16 20.00
N PHE A 107 -6.00 15.86 20.00
CA PHE A 107 -5.06 15.27 19.03
C PHE A 107 -5.58 15.34 17.59
N ILE A 108 -6.88 15.11 17.41
CA ILE A 108 -7.58 15.36 16.14
C ILE A 108 -8.54 16.53 16.39
N PRO A 109 -8.60 17.53 15.51
CA PRO A 109 -9.59 18.61 15.63
C PRO A 109 -11.01 18.07 15.82
N ALA A 110 -11.81 18.69 16.65
CA ALA A 110 -13.12 18.19 17.10
C ALA A 110 -14.07 17.85 15.94
N LEU A 111 -14.09 18.67 14.89
CA LEU A 111 -14.99 18.47 13.74
C LEU A 111 -14.63 17.21 12.93
N PRO A 112 -13.36 16.99 12.48
CA PRO A 112 -12.96 15.73 11.87
C PRO A 112 -13.20 14.50 12.76
N ALA A 113 -12.94 14.60 14.07
CA ALA A 113 -13.19 13.53 15.01
C ALA A 113 -14.68 13.16 15.08
N ALA A 114 -15.55 14.17 15.19
CA ALA A 114 -17.01 13.97 15.21
C ALA A 114 -17.54 13.35 13.90
N GLN A 115 -17.01 13.80 12.75
CA GLN A 115 -17.38 13.23 11.45
C GLN A 115 -16.96 11.77 11.31
N MET A 116 -15.75 11.43 11.79
CA MET A 116 -15.25 10.05 11.79
C MET A 116 -16.13 9.15 12.67
N VAL A 117 -16.44 9.56 13.91
CA VAL A 117 -17.31 8.82 14.81
C VAL A 117 -18.72 8.66 14.23
N LYS A 118 -19.28 9.72 13.64
CA LYS A 118 -20.60 9.68 12.99
C LYS A 118 -20.64 8.69 11.84
N LYS A 119 -19.57 8.60 11.05
CA LYS A 119 -19.49 7.71 9.88
C LYS A 119 -19.29 6.24 10.26
N THR A 120 -18.50 5.97 11.28
CA THR A 120 -17.99 4.62 11.57
C THR A 120 -18.49 4.04 12.89
N GLY A 121 -19.08 4.87 13.77
CA GLY A 121 -19.41 4.48 15.13
C GLY A 121 -18.18 4.22 16.02
N LYS A 122 -16.98 4.28 15.45
CA LYS A 122 -15.71 3.97 16.13
C LYS A 122 -14.64 4.94 15.66
N MET A 123 -13.80 5.44 16.57
CA MET A 123 -12.55 6.12 16.23
C MET A 123 -11.47 5.07 15.97
N MET A 124 -11.50 4.43 14.81
CA MET A 124 -10.48 3.46 14.43
C MET A 124 -9.63 3.97 13.28
N PHE A 125 -8.33 3.75 13.39
CA PHE A 125 -7.32 4.09 12.38
C PHE A 125 -7.58 3.40 11.02
N MET A 126 -8.36 2.31 11.00
CA MET A 126 -8.58 1.48 9.82
C MET A 126 -10.08 1.34 9.45
N SER A 127 -10.89 2.36 9.66
CA SER A 127 -12.33 2.32 9.39
C SER A 127 -12.72 2.77 7.97
N HIS A 128 -11.82 2.63 6.99
CA HIS A 128 -12.13 2.94 5.61
C HIS A 128 -12.70 1.72 4.87
N ASP A 129 -13.55 1.99 3.90
CA ASP A 129 -14.09 0.96 3.03
C ASP A 129 -13.04 0.50 2.00
N LEU A 130 -13.06 -0.80 1.73
CA LEU A 130 -12.32 -1.41 0.64
C LEU A 130 -13.13 -1.37 -0.65
N PHE A 131 -12.43 -1.28 -1.75
CA PHE A 131 -13.04 -1.28 -3.08
C PHE A 131 -12.31 -2.26 -3.98
N ALA A 132 -13.08 -3.05 -4.71
CA ALA A 132 -12.55 -3.90 -5.76
C ALA A 132 -12.04 -3.04 -6.93
N LYS A 133 -11.31 -3.67 -7.84
CA LYS A 133 -10.78 -3.07 -9.06
C LYS A 133 -11.85 -2.37 -9.92
N ASP A 134 -13.06 -2.92 -9.95
CA ASP A 134 -14.22 -2.38 -10.68
C ASP A 134 -14.97 -1.26 -9.93
N GLY A 135 -14.47 -0.86 -8.74
CA GLY A 135 -15.07 0.17 -7.90
C GLY A 135 -16.19 -0.32 -6.97
N ARG A 136 -16.51 -1.61 -6.97
CA ARG A 136 -17.50 -2.21 -6.08
C ARG A 136 -17.01 -2.12 -4.63
N ASN A 137 -17.87 -1.64 -3.73
CA ASN A 137 -17.56 -1.58 -2.31
C ASN A 137 -17.55 -3.01 -1.70
N LEU A 138 -16.46 -3.37 -1.07
CA LEU A 138 -16.24 -4.67 -0.42
C LEU A 138 -16.53 -4.63 1.09
N GLY A 139 -16.95 -3.49 1.61
CA GLY A 139 -17.17 -3.29 3.04
C GLY A 139 -15.97 -2.69 3.77
N SER A 140 -16.07 -2.67 5.09
CA SER A 140 -15.02 -2.10 5.95
C SER A 140 -13.78 -2.97 5.99
N PHE A 141 -12.61 -2.36 5.94
CA PHE A 141 -11.33 -3.06 6.14
C PHE A 141 -11.29 -3.87 7.46
N SER A 142 -11.92 -3.35 8.54
CA SER A 142 -11.93 -4.04 9.84
C SER A 142 -12.67 -5.40 9.81
N ASP A 143 -13.58 -5.56 8.87
CA ASP A 143 -14.45 -6.75 8.76
C ASP A 143 -14.05 -7.63 7.56
N ALA A 144 -13.07 -7.17 6.76
CA ALA A 144 -12.62 -7.87 5.57
C ALA A 144 -11.98 -9.22 5.91
N ASP A 145 -12.39 -10.25 5.22
CA ASP A 145 -11.68 -11.53 5.19
C ASP A 145 -10.47 -11.49 4.25
N LEU A 146 -9.77 -12.62 4.13
CA LEU A 146 -8.61 -12.72 3.24
C LEU A 146 -9.00 -12.45 1.78
N GLN A 147 -10.13 -12.99 1.32
CA GLN A 147 -10.57 -12.83 -0.07
C GLN A 147 -10.94 -11.38 -0.37
N CYS A 148 -11.68 -10.72 0.50
CA CYS A 148 -11.96 -9.28 0.38
C CYS A 148 -10.66 -8.44 0.33
N SER A 149 -9.64 -8.85 1.10
CA SER A 149 -8.34 -8.17 1.11
C SER A 149 -7.55 -8.36 -0.18
N ILE A 150 -7.64 -9.55 -0.78
CA ILE A 150 -7.07 -9.85 -2.12
C ILE A 150 -7.83 -9.05 -3.19
N ASP A 151 -9.15 -9.15 -3.21
CA ASP A 151 -10.02 -8.46 -4.17
C ASP A 151 -9.90 -6.94 -4.08
N GLY A 152 -9.56 -6.42 -2.91
CA GLY A 152 -9.30 -4.99 -2.65
C GLY A 152 -7.88 -4.52 -2.98
N GLY A 153 -6.98 -5.41 -3.40
CA GLY A 153 -5.59 -5.06 -3.71
C GLY A 153 -4.73 -4.72 -2.49
N LEU A 154 -5.11 -5.17 -1.31
CA LEU A 154 -4.34 -4.99 -0.07
C LEU A 154 -3.35 -6.12 0.17
N MET A 155 -3.77 -7.35 -0.19
CA MET A 155 -3.08 -8.59 0.07
C MET A 155 -2.79 -9.32 -1.24
N PHE A 156 -1.57 -9.81 -1.36
CA PHE A 156 -1.13 -10.63 -2.48
C PHE A 156 -0.73 -11.99 -1.93
N THR A 157 -1.50 -13.05 -2.25
CA THR A 157 -1.28 -14.37 -1.65
C THR A 157 -1.44 -15.51 -2.63
N GLY A 158 -0.81 -16.63 -2.31
CA GLY A 158 -0.89 -17.86 -3.09
C GLY A 158 0.48 -18.43 -3.43
N THR A 159 0.57 -19.08 -4.58
CA THR A 159 1.84 -19.50 -5.18
C THR A 159 2.61 -18.27 -5.70
N PRO A 160 3.92 -18.41 -6.03
CA PRO A 160 4.66 -17.35 -6.71
C PRO A 160 3.97 -16.82 -7.98
N ASP A 161 3.33 -17.71 -8.77
CA ASP A 161 2.58 -17.30 -9.96
C ASP A 161 1.31 -16.52 -9.63
N ASP A 162 0.57 -16.93 -8.60
CA ASP A 162 -0.62 -16.20 -8.14
C ASP A 162 -0.23 -14.78 -7.69
N VAL A 163 0.80 -14.67 -6.86
CA VAL A 163 1.27 -13.38 -6.33
C VAL A 163 1.81 -12.48 -7.45
N TYR A 164 2.59 -13.04 -8.36
CA TYR A 164 3.07 -12.30 -9.53
C TYR A 164 1.91 -11.73 -10.36
N GLY A 165 0.93 -12.57 -10.70
CA GLY A 165 -0.23 -12.13 -11.48
C GLY A 165 -1.05 -11.05 -10.78
N GLN A 166 -1.32 -11.21 -9.48
CA GLN A 166 -2.03 -10.23 -8.67
C GLN A 166 -1.29 -8.89 -8.62
N MET A 167 0.04 -8.91 -8.44
CA MET A 167 0.84 -7.69 -8.36
C MET A 167 0.95 -6.97 -9.71
N VAL A 168 1.05 -7.69 -10.82
CA VAL A 168 1.03 -7.11 -12.17
C VAL A 168 -0.32 -6.45 -12.44
N ASP A 169 -1.42 -7.13 -12.13
CA ASP A 169 -2.77 -6.57 -12.31
C ASP A 169 -2.98 -5.32 -11.46
N PHE A 170 -2.53 -5.36 -10.20
CA PHE A 170 -2.58 -4.21 -9.32
C PHE A 170 -1.73 -3.04 -9.87
N TYR A 171 -0.48 -3.31 -10.26
CA TYR A 171 0.44 -2.32 -10.82
C TYR A 171 -0.17 -1.59 -12.03
N GLU A 172 -0.74 -2.33 -12.98
CA GLU A 172 -1.39 -1.74 -14.17
C GLU A 172 -2.63 -0.91 -13.77
N THR A 173 -3.43 -1.42 -12.85
CA THR A 173 -4.66 -0.75 -12.42
C THR A 173 -4.39 0.59 -11.75
N VAL A 174 -3.36 0.69 -10.90
CA VAL A 174 -3.02 1.95 -10.22
C VAL A 174 -2.11 2.86 -11.05
N GLY A 175 -1.70 2.41 -12.23
CA GLY A 175 -0.90 3.19 -13.18
C GLY A 175 0.60 3.20 -12.89
N GLY A 176 1.11 2.22 -12.14
CA GLY A 176 2.54 2.03 -11.89
C GLY A 176 3.10 2.79 -10.69
N PHE A 177 4.15 2.21 -10.10
CA PHE A 177 4.93 2.77 -9.00
C PHE A 177 6.33 2.10 -9.00
N GLY A 178 7.35 2.77 -8.44
CA GLY A 178 8.73 2.23 -8.44
C GLY A 178 9.13 1.55 -7.14
N HIS A 179 8.39 1.75 -6.05
CA HIS A 179 8.72 1.16 -4.76
C HIS A 179 7.56 0.34 -4.22
N PHE A 180 7.88 -0.89 -3.80
CA PHE A 180 6.95 -1.73 -3.07
C PHE A 180 7.50 -2.02 -1.67
N LEU A 181 6.81 -1.58 -0.64
CA LEU A 181 7.11 -1.92 0.75
C LEU A 181 6.32 -3.16 1.13
N MET A 182 7.02 -4.28 1.24
CA MET A 182 6.42 -5.56 1.53
C MET A 182 6.31 -5.80 3.04
N MET A 183 5.09 -6.02 3.53
CA MET A 183 4.88 -6.61 4.84
C MET A 183 4.69 -8.13 4.67
N ALA A 184 5.72 -8.87 5.02
CA ALA A 184 5.80 -10.33 4.81
C ALA A 184 5.90 -11.12 6.11
N GLN A 185 5.84 -10.44 7.25
CA GLN A 185 5.91 -11.03 8.59
C GLN A 185 4.91 -10.34 9.49
N ALA A 186 4.20 -11.10 10.29
CA ALA A 186 3.27 -10.54 11.26
C ALA A 186 2.99 -11.51 12.40
N GLY A 187 2.76 -10.95 13.58
CA GLY A 187 2.15 -11.59 14.74
C GLY A 187 2.66 -13.01 15.04
N ARG A 188 1.82 -13.98 14.75
CA ARG A 188 2.05 -15.40 15.07
C ARG A 188 2.82 -16.19 14.00
N MET A 189 3.30 -15.55 12.95
CA MET A 189 4.12 -16.26 11.96
C MET A 189 5.41 -16.78 12.60
N SER A 190 5.70 -18.06 12.35
CA SER A 190 6.96 -18.64 12.77
C SER A 190 8.14 -18.04 11.98
N TYR A 191 9.35 -18.13 12.54
CA TYR A 191 10.57 -17.77 11.82
C TYR A 191 10.67 -18.53 10.48
N LYS A 192 10.32 -19.82 10.47
CA LYS A 192 10.34 -20.65 9.26
C LYS A 192 9.37 -20.13 8.21
N ASP A 193 8.12 -19.85 8.58
CA ASP A 193 7.13 -19.28 7.65
C ASP A 193 7.56 -17.92 7.10
N THR A 194 8.12 -17.07 7.96
CA THR A 194 8.60 -15.74 7.56
C THR A 194 9.77 -15.86 6.57
N ALA A 195 10.78 -16.67 6.91
CA ALA A 195 11.96 -16.85 6.06
C ALA A 195 11.57 -17.44 4.69
N GLU A 196 10.70 -18.44 4.66
CA GLU A 196 10.24 -19.07 3.43
C GLU A 196 9.39 -18.09 2.58
N ASN A 197 8.47 -17.34 3.19
CA ASN A 197 7.67 -16.32 2.52
C ASN A 197 8.56 -15.27 1.83
N ILE A 198 9.54 -14.74 2.56
CA ILE A 198 10.47 -13.74 2.00
C ILE A 198 11.35 -14.35 0.91
N THR A 199 11.84 -15.56 1.12
CA THR A 199 12.71 -16.23 0.14
C THR A 199 11.97 -16.51 -1.16
N LEU A 200 10.77 -17.09 -1.10
CA LEU A 200 9.96 -17.35 -2.30
C LEU A 200 9.64 -16.07 -3.06
N PHE A 201 9.27 -15.00 -2.34
CA PHE A 201 9.05 -13.71 -2.98
C PHE A 201 10.31 -13.20 -3.67
N ALA A 202 11.45 -13.22 -2.97
CA ALA A 202 12.72 -12.67 -3.48
C ALA A 202 13.27 -13.44 -4.67
N THR A 203 13.11 -14.77 -4.70
CA THR A 203 13.70 -15.64 -5.74
C THR A 203 12.78 -15.88 -6.93
N GLU A 204 11.45 -15.93 -6.72
CA GLU A 204 10.52 -16.37 -7.76
C GLU A 204 9.55 -15.27 -8.23
N VAL A 205 9.28 -14.28 -7.39
CA VAL A 205 8.33 -13.19 -7.74
C VAL A 205 9.08 -11.91 -8.14
N LEU A 206 9.99 -11.44 -7.28
CA LEU A 206 10.64 -10.13 -7.45
C LEU A 206 11.43 -9.98 -8.76
N PRO A 207 12.21 -10.97 -9.24
CA PRO A 207 12.93 -10.82 -10.51
C PRO A 207 11.97 -10.58 -11.68
N ARG A 208 10.90 -11.36 -11.75
CA ARG A 208 9.86 -11.24 -12.79
C ARG A 208 9.15 -9.88 -12.74
N LEU A 209 8.85 -9.39 -11.53
CA LEU A 209 8.26 -8.06 -11.36
C LEU A 209 9.20 -6.96 -11.82
N LYS A 210 10.50 -7.07 -11.52
CA LYS A 210 11.50 -6.11 -12.00
C LYS A 210 11.57 -6.08 -13.52
N ASP A 211 11.66 -7.22 -14.16
CA ASP A 211 11.71 -7.32 -15.62
C ASP A 211 10.44 -6.73 -16.25
N TYR A 212 9.28 -7.06 -15.69
CA TYR A 212 8.00 -6.52 -16.14
C TYR A 212 7.94 -5.01 -16.00
N THR A 213 8.21 -4.48 -14.81
CA THR A 213 8.11 -3.04 -14.54
C THR A 213 9.11 -2.21 -15.32
N HIS A 214 10.35 -2.71 -15.51
CA HIS A 214 11.35 -2.07 -16.35
C HIS A 214 10.93 -2.02 -17.81
N SER A 215 10.43 -3.13 -18.35
CA SER A 215 9.93 -3.21 -19.72
C SER A 215 8.74 -2.27 -19.92
N ARG A 216 7.85 -2.23 -18.96
CA ARG A 216 6.65 -1.38 -18.98
C ARG A 216 7.02 0.10 -18.91
N ALA A 217 7.90 0.49 -17.99
CA ALA A 217 8.39 1.87 -17.88
C ALA A 217 9.03 2.33 -19.20
N LYS A 218 9.88 1.50 -19.80
CA LYS A 218 10.49 1.78 -21.10
C LYS A 218 9.46 1.98 -22.21
N SER A 219 8.43 1.13 -22.27
CA SER A 219 7.37 1.23 -23.27
C SER A 219 6.54 2.51 -23.16
N LEU A 220 6.39 3.03 -21.92
CA LEU A 220 5.64 4.25 -21.60
C LEU A 220 6.52 5.51 -21.62
N GLY A 221 7.85 5.39 -21.80
CA GLY A 221 8.77 6.52 -21.71
C GLY A 221 8.82 7.14 -20.31
N VAL A 222 8.54 6.37 -19.26
CA VAL A 222 8.53 6.84 -17.87
C VAL A 222 9.87 6.50 -17.23
N PRO A 223 10.54 7.45 -16.55
CA PRO A 223 11.77 7.16 -15.78
C PRO A 223 11.49 6.20 -14.61
N LEU A 224 12.46 5.33 -14.33
CA LEU A 224 12.45 4.42 -13.19
C LEU A 224 12.77 5.14 -11.89
#